data_10ffd1a14177ed8d18a8c6b1abf48dff
#
_entry.id   10ffd1a14177ed8d18a8c6b1abf48dff
#
_cell.length_a   1.000
_cell.length_b   1.000
_cell.length_c   1.000
_cell.angle_alpha   90.00
_cell.angle_beta   90.00
_cell.angle_gamma   90.00
#
_symmetry.space_group_name_H-M   'P 1'
#
loop_
_entity.id
_entity.type
_entity.pdbx_description
1 polymer ?
#
loop_
_entity_poly.entity_id
_entity_poly.type
_entity_poly.pdbx_seq_one_letter_code
_entity_poly.pdbx_strand_id
1 'polypeptide(L)'
;MIYIVYLTTNILNNMIYVGVHKTKSLQFDGYLGNGINRFKSNIINPKTKFQAAVKKYGFDAFRRNIIKAFDNVEDALDLEAEIVNEEFLLRKDVYNMVLGGGLPPILNKEIYRYDLNGNYLNQYNSIIDASKEFNISESAIGQAVNFKRTCAKFLWSDIKLDKLDLSLYNIYSPNIIIYCYNSNGTYNRSFNSISECTKILECNLSNV
;
A
#
# COMPACT_ATOMS: atom_id res chain seq x y z
N MET A 1 13.85 -2.96 -22.66
CA MET A 1 12.58 -3.34 -22.01
C MET A 1 11.51 -2.41 -22.52
N ILE A 2 10.30 -2.92 -22.77
CA ILE A 2 9.20 -2.15 -23.35
C ILE A 2 8.14 -2.00 -22.26
N TYR A 3 7.56 -0.82 -22.16
CA TYR A 3 6.39 -0.55 -21.31
C TYR A 3 5.19 -0.32 -22.21
N ILE A 4 4.12 -1.07 -22.00
CA ILE A 4 2.90 -0.94 -22.80
C ILE A 4 1.76 -0.43 -21.95
N VAL A 5 1.04 0.55 -22.47
CA VAL A 5 -0.32 0.86 -22.00
C VAL A 5 -1.27 -0.03 -22.79
N TYR A 6 -2.13 -0.73 -22.09
CA TYR A 6 -3.01 -1.71 -22.71
C TYR A 6 -4.44 -1.60 -22.19
N LEU A 7 -5.36 -2.06 -23.02
CA LEU A 7 -6.78 -2.24 -22.73
C LEU A 7 -7.10 -3.73 -22.70
N THR A 8 -7.63 -4.23 -21.60
CA THR A 8 -8.21 -5.57 -21.53
C THR A 8 -9.73 -5.46 -21.52
N THR A 9 -10.37 -6.10 -22.48
CA THR A 9 -11.83 -6.12 -22.63
C THR A 9 -12.38 -7.49 -22.26
N ASN A 10 -13.42 -7.52 -21.44
CA ASN A 10 -14.25 -8.70 -21.25
C ASN A 10 -15.27 -8.77 -22.39
N ILE A 11 -15.08 -9.72 -23.30
CA ILE A 11 -15.90 -9.85 -24.50
C ILE A 11 -17.35 -10.29 -24.25
N LEU A 12 -17.70 -10.73 -23.04
CA LEU A 12 -19.04 -11.16 -22.68
C LEU A 12 -19.93 -10.01 -22.17
N ASN A 13 -19.33 -8.95 -21.63
CA ASN A 13 -20.08 -7.82 -21.07
C ASN A 13 -19.51 -6.44 -21.45
N ASN A 14 -18.51 -6.39 -22.31
CA ASN A 14 -17.82 -5.20 -22.80
C ASN A 14 -17.17 -4.33 -21.72
N MET A 15 -17.05 -4.80 -20.48
CA MET A 15 -16.34 -4.07 -19.44
C MET A 15 -14.82 -4.11 -19.72
N ILE A 16 -14.15 -3.01 -19.37
CA ILE A 16 -12.75 -2.78 -19.71
C ILE A 16 -11.87 -2.57 -18.49
N TYR A 17 -10.59 -2.88 -18.65
CA TYR A 17 -9.51 -2.56 -17.71
C TYR A 17 -8.33 -1.95 -18.47
N VAL A 18 -7.82 -0.82 -18.02
CA VAL A 18 -6.62 -0.17 -18.56
C VAL A 18 -5.48 -0.30 -17.54
N GLY A 19 -4.26 -0.48 -18.02
CA GLY A 19 -3.10 -0.58 -17.15
C GLY A 19 -1.77 -0.51 -17.92
N VAL A 20 -0.67 -0.41 -17.17
CA VAL A 20 0.70 -0.48 -17.68
C VAL A 20 1.29 -1.85 -17.41
N HIS A 21 2.06 -2.37 -18.35
CA HIS A 21 2.80 -3.63 -18.22
C HIS A 21 4.20 -3.53 -18.81
N LYS A 22 5.18 -4.03 -18.06
CA LYS A 22 6.57 -4.17 -18.51
C LYS A 22 6.75 -5.50 -19.20
N THR A 23 7.19 -5.50 -20.46
CA THR A 23 7.35 -6.71 -21.27
C THR A 23 8.67 -6.70 -22.06
N LYS A 24 9.04 -7.84 -22.61
CA LYS A 24 10.17 -7.99 -23.54
C LYS A 24 9.75 -7.97 -25.01
N SER A 25 8.48 -8.14 -25.28
CA SER A 25 7.92 -8.26 -26.63
C SER A 25 6.52 -7.67 -26.68
N LEU A 26 6.12 -7.19 -27.85
CA LEU A 26 4.75 -6.75 -28.10
C LEU A 26 3.77 -7.92 -28.31
N GLN A 27 4.28 -9.14 -28.45
CA GLN A 27 3.42 -10.33 -28.51
C GLN A 27 2.73 -10.56 -27.15
N PHE A 28 1.55 -11.19 -27.21
CA PHE A 28 0.80 -11.51 -26.01
C PHE A 28 1.53 -12.55 -25.14
N ASP A 29 1.93 -12.13 -23.95
CA ASP A 29 2.68 -12.92 -22.98
C ASP A 29 1.78 -13.58 -21.91
N GLY A 30 0.46 -13.56 -22.13
CA GLY A 30 -0.54 -14.09 -21.18
C GLY A 30 -0.97 -13.11 -20.10
N TYR A 31 -0.32 -11.97 -19.95
CA TYR A 31 -0.69 -10.98 -18.94
C TYR A 31 -1.97 -10.23 -19.31
N LEU A 32 -2.98 -10.27 -18.46
CA LEU A 32 -4.28 -9.63 -18.66
C LEU A 32 -4.47 -8.35 -17.87
N GLY A 33 -3.71 -8.16 -16.79
CA GLY A 33 -3.83 -6.99 -15.91
C GLY A 33 -3.92 -7.35 -14.44
N ASN A 34 -3.67 -6.38 -13.57
CA ASN A 34 -3.81 -6.48 -12.12
C ASN A 34 -3.16 -7.74 -11.51
N GLY A 35 -1.94 -8.06 -11.95
CA GLY A 35 -1.19 -9.24 -11.51
C GLY A 35 -1.67 -10.57 -12.10
N ILE A 36 -2.66 -10.57 -13.01
CA ILE A 36 -3.21 -11.78 -13.61
C ILE A 36 -2.47 -12.14 -14.90
N ASN A 37 -1.94 -13.34 -14.94
CA ASN A 37 -1.39 -13.95 -16.14
C ASN A 37 -2.16 -15.23 -16.46
N ARG A 38 -2.68 -15.33 -17.68
CA ARG A 38 -3.48 -16.46 -18.18
C ARG A 38 -2.80 -17.82 -17.98
N PHE A 39 -1.49 -17.88 -18.11
CA PHE A 39 -0.73 -19.13 -18.06
C PHE A 39 -0.20 -19.50 -16.66
N LYS A 40 -0.23 -18.54 -15.72
CA LYS A 40 0.44 -18.68 -14.41
C LYS A 40 -0.48 -18.44 -13.22
N SER A 41 -1.59 -17.72 -13.39
CA SER A 41 -2.42 -17.30 -12.26
C SER A 41 -3.51 -18.32 -11.94
N ASN A 42 -3.64 -18.63 -10.63
CA ASN A 42 -4.82 -19.28 -10.07
C ASN A 42 -5.49 -18.31 -9.09
N ILE A 43 -6.70 -17.85 -9.45
CA ILE A 43 -7.41 -16.83 -8.68
C ILE A 43 -8.33 -17.50 -7.66
N ILE A 44 -7.83 -17.73 -6.47
CA ILE A 44 -8.62 -18.34 -5.38
C ILE A 44 -9.44 -17.24 -4.67
N ASN A 45 -8.78 -16.19 -4.17
CA ASN A 45 -9.38 -15.08 -3.43
C ASN A 45 -9.19 -13.76 -4.17
N PRO A 46 -10.14 -13.34 -5.03
CA PRO A 46 -10.02 -12.10 -5.80
C PRO A 46 -10.09 -10.88 -4.86
N LYS A 47 -9.15 -9.94 -5.03
CA LYS A 47 -9.07 -8.70 -4.24
C LYS A 47 -9.62 -7.48 -4.98
N THR A 48 -9.84 -7.58 -6.29
CA THR A 48 -10.31 -6.48 -7.15
C THR A 48 -11.47 -6.90 -8.01
N LYS A 49 -12.23 -5.93 -8.53
CA LYS A 49 -13.33 -6.18 -9.49
C LYS A 49 -12.85 -6.95 -10.71
N PHE A 50 -11.65 -6.61 -11.22
CA PHE A 50 -11.06 -7.28 -12.38
C PHE A 50 -10.74 -8.75 -12.08
N GLN A 51 -10.08 -9.03 -10.93
CA GLN A 51 -9.77 -10.40 -10.51
C GLN A 51 -11.05 -11.24 -10.30
N ALA A 52 -12.09 -10.65 -9.69
CA ALA A 52 -13.38 -11.31 -9.51
C ALA A 52 -14.06 -11.62 -10.86
N ALA A 53 -13.95 -10.70 -11.83
CA ALA A 53 -14.48 -10.92 -13.16
C ALA A 53 -13.73 -12.03 -13.92
N VAL A 54 -12.39 -12.07 -13.86
CA VAL A 54 -11.61 -13.15 -14.49
C VAL A 54 -11.92 -14.50 -13.84
N LYS A 55 -12.08 -14.54 -12.52
CA LYS A 55 -12.53 -15.76 -11.82
C LYS A 55 -13.91 -16.24 -12.29
N LYS A 56 -14.85 -15.28 -12.47
CA LYS A 56 -16.25 -15.58 -12.86
C LYS A 56 -16.39 -16.04 -14.30
N TYR A 57 -15.72 -15.32 -15.23
CA TYR A 57 -15.92 -15.50 -16.67
C TYR A 57 -14.84 -16.36 -17.34
N GLY A 58 -13.75 -16.67 -16.61
CA GLY A 58 -12.60 -17.39 -17.15
C GLY A 58 -11.68 -16.50 -17.99
N PHE A 59 -10.45 -16.97 -18.18
CA PHE A 59 -9.43 -16.20 -18.93
C PHE A 59 -9.80 -15.98 -20.40
N ASP A 60 -10.52 -16.90 -21.00
CA ASP A 60 -10.90 -16.87 -22.43
C ASP A 60 -11.92 -15.78 -22.76
N ALA A 61 -12.61 -15.25 -21.74
CA ALA A 61 -13.51 -14.12 -21.88
C ALA A 61 -12.78 -12.78 -22.00
N PHE A 62 -11.45 -12.74 -21.89
CA PHE A 62 -10.70 -11.49 -21.88
C PHE A 62 -9.74 -11.39 -23.06
N ARG A 63 -9.69 -10.20 -23.69
CA ARG A 63 -8.78 -9.86 -24.77
C ARG A 63 -8.00 -8.62 -24.40
N ARG A 64 -6.66 -8.69 -24.48
CA ARG A 64 -5.76 -7.55 -24.28
C ARG A 64 -5.30 -6.97 -25.63
N ASN A 65 -5.47 -5.68 -25.79
CA ASN A 65 -4.97 -4.88 -26.90
C ASN A 65 -3.98 -3.84 -26.38
N ILE A 66 -2.88 -3.63 -27.10
CA ILE A 66 -1.92 -2.58 -26.78
C ILE A 66 -2.47 -1.26 -27.31
N ILE A 67 -2.55 -0.23 -26.47
CA ILE A 67 -2.88 1.14 -26.85
C ILE A 67 -1.62 1.81 -27.40
N LYS A 68 -0.52 1.77 -26.62
CA LYS A 68 0.77 2.37 -27.01
C LYS A 68 1.92 1.67 -26.28
N ALA A 69 3.11 1.69 -26.90
CA ALA A 69 4.34 1.18 -26.33
C ALA A 69 5.34 2.32 -26.12
N PHE A 70 6.17 2.19 -25.07
CA PHE A 70 7.15 3.18 -24.64
C PHE A 70 8.45 2.50 -24.24
N ASP A 71 9.55 3.23 -24.31
CA ASP A 71 10.86 2.77 -23.88
C ASP A 71 11.15 3.04 -22.39
N ASN A 72 10.43 3.98 -21.79
CA ASN A 72 10.48 4.32 -20.37
C ASN A 72 9.12 4.13 -19.69
N VAL A 73 9.12 4.04 -18.36
CA VAL A 73 7.93 3.77 -17.58
C VAL A 73 7.12 5.05 -17.34
N GLU A 74 7.78 6.18 -17.25
CA GLU A 74 7.20 7.48 -16.94
C GLU A 74 6.15 7.85 -18.00
N ASP A 75 6.52 7.85 -19.27
CA ASP A 75 5.60 8.14 -20.38
C ASP A 75 4.39 7.16 -20.44
N ALA A 76 4.64 5.88 -20.08
CA ALA A 76 3.56 4.90 -20.03
C ALA A 76 2.57 5.20 -18.88
N LEU A 77 3.08 5.61 -17.73
CA LEU A 77 2.26 5.98 -16.57
C LEU A 77 1.51 7.29 -16.79
N ASP A 78 2.14 8.26 -17.45
CA ASP A 78 1.50 9.52 -17.82
C ASP A 78 0.30 9.27 -18.75
N LEU A 79 0.45 8.41 -19.76
CA LEU A 79 -0.66 8.04 -20.62
C LEU A 79 -1.74 7.24 -19.86
N GLU A 80 -1.37 6.36 -18.95
CA GLU A 80 -2.34 5.65 -18.10
C GLU A 80 -3.13 6.64 -17.24
N ALA A 81 -2.45 7.66 -16.63
CA ALA A 81 -3.09 8.70 -15.85
C ALA A 81 -4.07 9.55 -16.66
N GLU A 82 -3.70 9.89 -17.89
CA GLU A 82 -4.57 10.62 -18.82
C GLU A 82 -5.85 9.84 -19.12
N ILE A 83 -5.74 8.52 -19.35
CA ILE A 83 -6.88 7.66 -19.69
C ILE A 83 -7.70 7.33 -18.43
N VAL A 84 -7.05 6.87 -17.35
CA VAL A 84 -7.71 6.39 -16.13
C VAL A 84 -7.80 7.53 -15.10
N ASN A 85 -8.47 8.60 -15.50
CA ASN A 85 -8.76 9.77 -14.69
C ASN A 85 -10.05 9.59 -13.87
N GLU A 86 -10.47 10.63 -13.15
CA GLU A 86 -11.67 10.60 -12.30
C GLU A 86 -12.94 10.31 -13.12
N GLU A 87 -13.08 10.92 -14.30
CA GLU A 87 -14.23 10.70 -15.20
C GLU A 87 -14.30 9.24 -15.68
N PHE A 88 -13.15 8.66 -16.02
CA PHE A 88 -13.06 7.25 -16.39
C PHE A 88 -13.53 6.33 -15.26
N LEU A 89 -13.17 6.61 -14.00
CA LEU A 89 -13.55 5.79 -12.85
C LEU A 89 -15.05 5.89 -12.51
N LEU A 90 -15.74 6.96 -12.92
CA LEU A 90 -17.20 7.11 -12.75
C LEU A 90 -18.00 6.24 -13.73
N ARG A 91 -17.38 5.73 -14.77
CA ARG A 91 -18.03 4.84 -15.75
C ARG A 91 -18.42 3.52 -15.09
N LYS A 92 -19.54 2.96 -15.55
CA LYS A 92 -20.09 1.67 -15.04
C LYS A 92 -19.48 0.45 -15.73
N ASP A 93 -18.81 0.66 -16.87
CA ASP A 93 -18.22 -0.37 -17.72
C ASP A 93 -16.71 -0.56 -17.52
N VAL A 94 -16.17 -0.12 -16.36
CA VAL A 94 -14.74 -0.25 -16.04
C VAL A 94 -14.47 -1.11 -14.82
N TYR A 95 -13.37 -1.85 -14.87
CA TYR A 95 -12.85 -2.63 -13.77
C TYR A 95 -11.82 -1.87 -12.92
N ASN A 96 -11.27 -0.75 -13.42
CA ASN A 96 -10.35 0.08 -12.67
C ASN A 96 -11.04 0.61 -11.40
N MET A 97 -10.30 0.64 -10.29
CA MET A 97 -10.81 1.06 -8.98
C MET A 97 -10.02 2.24 -8.40
N VAL A 98 -8.91 2.61 -9.02
CA VAL A 98 -8.02 3.69 -8.63
C VAL A 98 -7.57 4.44 -9.88
N LEU A 99 -7.14 5.69 -9.71
CA LEU A 99 -6.60 6.51 -10.79
C LEU A 99 -5.39 5.83 -11.44
N GLY A 100 -5.17 6.11 -12.72
CA GLY A 100 -3.99 5.70 -13.47
C GLY A 100 -2.74 6.50 -13.10
N GLY A 101 -1.60 6.15 -13.70
CA GLY A 101 -0.32 6.81 -13.43
C GLY A 101 0.27 6.47 -12.07
N GLY A 102 -0.41 5.61 -11.32
CA GLY A 102 0.08 5.10 -10.06
C GLY A 102 1.25 4.16 -10.29
N LEU A 103 2.46 4.64 -10.06
CA LEU A 103 3.52 3.72 -9.65
C LEU A 103 2.95 2.83 -8.53
N PRO A 104 3.29 1.53 -8.49
CA PRO A 104 2.96 0.73 -7.33
C PRO A 104 3.37 1.54 -6.10
N PRO A 105 2.53 1.62 -5.08
CA PRO A 105 2.64 2.65 -4.05
C PRO A 105 4.07 2.71 -3.52
N ILE A 106 4.70 3.86 -3.72
CA ILE A 106 5.85 4.37 -2.93
C ILE A 106 7.09 3.44 -2.79
N LEU A 107 7.22 2.33 -3.54
CA LEU A 107 8.37 1.42 -3.37
C LEU A 107 9.72 2.05 -3.79
N ASN A 108 9.70 3.06 -4.68
CA ASN A 108 10.89 3.75 -5.16
C ASN A 108 10.89 5.26 -4.88
N LYS A 109 10.01 5.78 -4.03
CA LYS A 109 9.99 7.18 -3.63
C LYS A 109 10.89 7.37 -2.42
N GLU A 110 11.68 8.45 -2.42
CA GLU A 110 12.42 8.86 -1.24
C GLU A 110 11.51 8.98 -0.02
N ILE A 111 11.99 8.54 1.11
CA ILE A 111 11.27 8.61 2.37
C ILE A 111 12.18 9.19 3.45
N TYR A 112 11.58 9.99 4.30
CA TYR A 112 12.28 10.78 5.31
C TYR A 112 11.85 10.33 6.70
N ARG A 113 12.84 10.07 7.57
CA ARG A 113 12.64 9.63 8.94
C ARG A 113 12.83 10.78 9.90
N TYR A 114 11.98 10.84 10.90
CA TYR A 114 11.98 11.88 11.94
C TYR A 114 11.87 11.23 13.33
N ASP A 115 12.40 11.91 14.35
CA ASP A 115 12.15 11.54 15.73
C ASP A 115 10.69 11.83 16.13
N LEU A 116 10.30 11.44 17.36
CA LEU A 116 8.94 11.69 17.86
C LEU A 116 8.65 13.16 18.18
N ASN A 117 9.69 14.02 18.17
CA ASN A 117 9.57 15.47 18.29
C ASN A 117 9.46 16.16 16.93
N GLY A 118 9.46 15.39 15.84
CA GLY A 118 9.34 15.87 14.46
C GLY A 118 10.66 16.37 13.86
N ASN A 119 11.81 16.16 14.50
CA ASN A 119 13.09 16.59 13.97
C ASN A 119 13.58 15.58 12.91
N TYR A 120 14.12 16.10 11.80
CA TYR A 120 14.68 15.27 10.73
C TYR A 120 15.87 14.43 11.23
N LEU A 121 15.90 13.16 10.85
CA LEU A 121 16.96 12.22 11.21
C LEU A 121 17.70 11.68 9.99
N ASN A 122 16.99 11.14 9.00
CA ASN A 122 17.61 10.48 7.86
C ASN A 122 16.68 10.41 6.64
N GLN A 123 17.27 10.11 5.48
CA GLN A 123 16.61 9.93 4.19
C GLN A 123 16.94 8.54 3.65
N TYR A 124 15.98 7.90 2.99
CA TYR A 124 16.11 6.63 2.28
C TYR A 124 15.63 6.80 0.84
N ASN A 125 16.29 6.14 -0.10
CA ASN A 125 15.90 6.19 -1.52
C ASN A 125 14.57 5.49 -1.78
N SER A 126 14.15 4.61 -0.86
CA SER A 126 12.88 3.88 -0.97
C SER A 126 12.37 3.40 0.39
N ILE A 127 11.07 3.06 0.45
CA ILE A 127 10.50 2.33 1.59
C ILE A 127 11.20 0.97 1.78
N ILE A 128 11.63 0.32 0.69
CA ILE A 128 12.34 -0.96 0.75
C ILE A 128 13.64 -0.83 1.53
N ASP A 129 14.43 0.23 1.27
CA ASP A 129 15.69 0.45 1.97
C ASP A 129 15.47 0.71 3.46
N ALA A 130 14.49 1.55 3.78
CA ALA A 130 14.11 1.80 5.16
C ALA A 130 13.58 0.53 5.85
N SER A 131 12.75 -0.28 5.18
CA SER A 131 12.20 -1.51 5.75
C SER A 131 13.26 -2.54 6.12
N LYS A 132 14.31 -2.65 5.29
CA LYS A 132 15.46 -3.53 5.54
C LYS A 132 16.27 -3.09 6.77
N GLU A 133 16.54 -1.77 6.90
CA GLU A 133 17.30 -1.24 8.05
C GLU A 133 16.63 -1.55 9.39
N PHE A 134 15.28 -1.43 9.44
CA PHE A 134 14.51 -1.63 10.68
C PHE A 134 13.94 -3.04 10.84
N ASN A 135 14.14 -3.93 9.87
CA ASN A 135 13.54 -5.27 9.84
C ASN A 135 12.01 -5.25 10.06
N ILE A 136 11.34 -4.34 9.37
CA ILE A 136 9.88 -4.16 9.40
C ILE A 136 9.30 -4.26 7.98
N SER A 137 8.00 -4.51 7.87
CA SER A 137 7.37 -4.61 6.55
C SER A 137 7.28 -3.25 5.85
N GLU A 138 7.43 -3.24 4.54
CA GLU A 138 7.23 -2.06 3.67
C GLU A 138 5.84 -1.45 3.88
N SER A 139 4.83 -2.32 4.05
CA SER A 139 3.45 -1.90 4.33
C SER A 139 3.33 -1.12 5.64
N ALA A 140 4.12 -1.46 6.67
CA ALA A 140 4.07 -0.74 7.95
C ALA A 140 4.58 0.70 7.82
N ILE A 141 5.68 0.92 7.08
CA ILE A 141 6.19 2.26 6.80
C ILE A 141 5.22 3.02 5.90
N GLY A 142 4.71 2.39 4.81
CA GLY A 142 3.74 3.01 3.91
C GLY A 142 2.48 3.47 4.63
N GLN A 143 1.96 2.66 5.55
CA GLN A 143 0.82 3.06 6.39
C GLN A 143 1.19 4.20 7.36
N ALA A 144 2.40 4.21 7.91
CA ALA A 144 2.85 5.30 8.79
C ALA A 144 2.88 6.64 8.05
N VAL A 145 3.35 6.66 6.80
CA VAL A 145 3.33 7.86 5.94
C VAL A 145 1.90 8.29 5.62
N ASN A 146 1.07 7.36 5.12
CA ASN A 146 -0.27 7.69 4.64
C ASN A 146 -1.22 8.13 5.77
N PHE A 147 -1.13 7.49 6.92
CA PHE A 147 -2.00 7.77 8.07
C PHE A 147 -1.36 8.66 9.14
N LYS A 148 -0.18 9.24 8.84
CA LYS A 148 0.54 10.14 9.76
C LYS A 148 0.66 9.56 11.17
N ARG A 149 1.16 8.32 11.29
CA ARG A 149 1.32 7.61 12.56
C ARG A 149 2.76 7.14 12.77
N THR A 150 3.07 6.69 13.99
CA THR A 150 4.38 6.15 14.32
C THR A 150 4.58 4.76 13.72
N CYS A 151 5.81 4.47 13.26
CA CYS A 151 6.29 3.13 12.92
C CYS A 151 7.73 2.98 13.37
N ALA A 152 8.07 1.86 14.03
CA ALA A 152 9.40 1.57 14.59
C ALA A 152 9.92 2.69 15.52
N LYS A 153 9.04 3.35 16.25
CA LYS A 153 9.31 4.51 17.14
C LYS A 153 9.77 5.79 16.42
N PHE A 154 9.48 5.89 15.13
CA PHE A 154 9.78 7.08 14.30
C PHE A 154 8.52 7.59 13.61
N LEU A 155 8.58 8.84 13.16
CA LEU A 155 7.64 9.43 12.22
C LEU A 155 8.26 9.37 10.83
N TRP A 156 7.39 9.23 9.82
CA TRP A 156 7.80 9.06 8.43
C TRP A 156 7.04 10.02 7.52
N SER A 157 7.73 10.56 6.52
CA SER A 157 7.15 11.46 5.52
C SER A 157 7.70 11.11 4.13
N ASP A 158 6.90 11.31 3.11
CA ASP A 158 7.29 11.26 1.70
C ASP A 158 7.69 12.64 1.15
N ILE A 159 7.69 13.65 2.00
CA ILE A 159 8.14 15.01 1.72
C ILE A 159 9.21 15.36 2.74
N LYS A 160 10.33 15.91 2.25
CA LYS A 160 11.41 16.41 3.12
C LYS A 160 11.01 17.73 3.74
N LEU A 161 10.97 17.77 5.06
CA LEU A 161 10.74 18.97 5.85
C LEU A 161 11.84 19.10 6.90
N ASP A 162 12.21 20.30 7.27
CA ASP A 162 13.18 20.52 8.37
C ASP A 162 12.61 20.04 9.70
N LYS A 163 11.30 20.22 9.88
CA LYS A 163 10.56 19.72 11.04
C LYS A 163 9.13 19.37 10.65
N LEU A 164 8.60 18.27 11.21
CA LEU A 164 7.21 17.87 11.01
C LEU A 164 6.27 18.68 11.90
N ASP A 165 5.09 19.00 11.37
CA ASP A 165 3.97 19.48 12.17
C ASP A 165 3.32 18.30 12.89
N LEU A 166 3.58 18.18 14.19
CA LEU A 166 3.09 17.06 15.01
C LEU A 166 1.58 17.07 15.21
N SER A 167 0.90 18.19 14.99
CA SER A 167 -0.57 18.25 15.07
C SER A 167 -1.26 17.38 14.00
N LEU A 168 -0.55 17.10 12.90
CA LEU A 168 -1.02 16.24 11.81
C LEU A 168 -0.77 14.75 12.06
N TYR A 169 0.03 14.40 13.08
CA TYR A 169 0.45 13.03 13.34
C TYR A 169 -0.29 12.43 14.52
N ASN A 170 -0.79 11.23 14.32
CA ASN A 170 -1.32 10.40 15.40
C ASN A 170 -0.14 9.70 16.10
N ILE A 171 0.53 10.44 17.00
CA ILE A 171 1.64 9.92 17.78
C ILE A 171 1.04 9.06 18.87
N TYR A 172 0.97 7.75 18.61
CA TYR A 172 0.61 6.80 19.64
C TYR A 172 1.73 6.80 20.70
N SER A 173 1.53 7.54 21.78
CA SER A 173 2.35 7.42 22.96
C SER A 173 1.89 6.15 23.70
N PRO A 174 2.73 5.11 23.82
CA PRO A 174 2.37 3.92 24.57
C PRO A 174 2.37 4.13 26.08
N ASN A 175 2.43 5.37 26.56
CA ASN A 175 2.40 5.71 27.98
C ASN A 175 0.95 5.71 28.50
N ILE A 176 0.26 4.59 28.33
CA ILE A 176 -0.89 4.30 29.19
C ILE A 176 -0.29 3.90 30.54
N ILE A 177 -0.30 4.81 31.50
CA ILE A 177 0.02 4.47 32.88
C ILE A 177 -1.14 3.65 33.42
N ILE A 178 -0.87 2.42 33.81
CA ILE A 178 -1.85 1.53 34.45
C ILE A 178 -1.68 1.64 35.94
N TYR A 179 -2.73 2.06 36.60
CA TYR A 179 -2.76 2.13 38.09
C TYR A 179 -3.39 0.84 38.61
N CYS A 180 -2.66 0.12 39.45
CA CYS A 180 -3.13 -1.08 40.10
C CYS A 180 -3.58 -0.77 41.52
N TYR A 181 -4.74 -1.29 41.91
CA TYR A 181 -5.32 -1.13 43.23
C TYR A 181 -5.54 -2.51 43.88
N ASN A 182 -5.42 -2.60 45.16
CA ASN A 182 -5.78 -3.79 45.95
C ASN A 182 -7.31 -3.97 45.95
N SER A 183 -7.79 -5.16 46.32
CA SER A 183 -9.24 -5.45 46.41
C SER A 183 -10.00 -4.56 47.40
N ASN A 184 -9.30 -3.95 48.35
CA ASN A 184 -9.84 -2.98 49.30
C ASN A 184 -9.86 -1.52 48.77
N GLY A 185 -9.48 -1.29 47.49
CA GLY A 185 -9.45 0.03 46.87
C GLY A 185 -8.20 0.87 47.17
N THR A 186 -7.23 0.37 47.90
CA THR A 186 -5.99 1.10 48.15
C THR A 186 -5.02 0.99 46.97
N TYR A 187 -4.36 2.11 46.63
CA TYR A 187 -3.34 2.13 45.56
C TYR A 187 -2.18 1.17 45.93
N ASN A 188 -1.79 0.35 44.95
CA ASN A 188 -0.68 -0.59 45.09
C ASN A 188 0.55 -0.06 44.32
N ARG A 189 0.45 0.04 42.97
CA ARG A 189 1.55 0.49 42.13
C ARG A 189 1.04 0.96 40.75
N SER A 190 1.93 1.52 39.96
CA SER A 190 1.65 1.82 38.52
C SER A 190 2.65 1.14 37.61
N PHE A 191 2.23 0.95 36.35
CA PHE A 191 3.03 0.40 35.28
C PHE A 191 2.99 1.36 34.10
N ASN A 192 4.10 1.46 33.33
CA ASN A 192 4.19 2.36 32.18
C ASN A 192 3.61 1.78 30.90
N SER A 193 3.13 0.54 30.93
CA SER A 193 2.44 -0.10 29.79
C SER A 193 1.68 -1.35 30.23
N ILE A 194 0.70 -1.77 29.40
CA ILE A 194 0.00 -3.05 29.58
C ILE A 194 0.99 -4.23 29.56
N SER A 195 1.98 -4.19 28.66
CA SER A 195 3.00 -5.25 28.54
C SER A 195 3.87 -5.37 29.79
N GLU A 196 4.21 -4.26 30.45
CA GLU A 196 4.93 -4.28 31.72
C GLU A 196 4.05 -4.86 32.84
N CYS A 197 2.79 -4.42 32.89
CA CYS A 197 1.81 -4.90 33.85
C CYS A 197 1.61 -6.42 33.74
N THR A 198 1.34 -6.94 32.55
CA THR A 198 1.11 -8.38 32.36
C THR A 198 2.34 -9.22 32.67
N LYS A 199 3.54 -8.72 32.34
CA LYS A 199 4.80 -9.42 32.61
C LYS A 199 5.09 -9.53 34.11
N ILE A 200 4.83 -8.44 34.86
CA ILE A 200 5.13 -8.39 36.30
C ILE A 200 4.04 -9.11 37.12
N LEU A 201 2.78 -9.05 36.66
CA LEU A 201 1.67 -9.71 37.35
C LEU A 201 1.41 -11.13 36.84
N GLU A 202 2.20 -11.62 35.87
CA GLU A 202 2.06 -12.94 35.24
C GLU A 202 0.63 -13.25 34.79
N CYS A 203 -0.08 -12.23 34.27
CA CYS A 203 -1.46 -12.37 33.80
C CYS A 203 -1.57 -12.18 32.27
N ASN A 204 -2.67 -12.66 31.69
CA ASN A 204 -2.94 -12.50 30.26
C ASN A 204 -3.42 -11.09 29.91
N LEU A 205 -3.10 -10.61 28.71
CA LEU A 205 -3.52 -9.30 28.18
C LEU A 205 -5.03 -9.04 28.25
N SER A 206 -5.85 -10.11 28.18
CA SER A 206 -7.30 -10.04 28.29
C SER A 206 -7.83 -9.79 29.71
N ASN A 207 -6.96 -9.82 30.73
CA ASN A 207 -7.31 -9.70 32.15
C ASN A 207 -6.81 -8.39 32.78
N VAL A 208 -6.33 -7.42 31.94
CA VAL A 208 -5.81 -6.11 32.40
C VAL A 208 -6.66 -4.95 31.93
#